data_489e1810a979623c0df155ec1f67371b
#
_entry.id   489e1810a979623c0df155ec1f67371b
#
_cell.length_a   1.000
_cell.length_b   1.000
_cell.length_c   1.000
_cell.angle_alpha   90.00
_cell.angle_beta   90.00
_cell.angle_gamma   90.00
#
_symmetry.space_group_name_H-M   'P 1'
#
loop_
_entity.id
_entity.type
_entity.pdbx_description
1 polymer ?
#
loop_
_entity_poly.entity_id
_entity_poly.type
_entity_poly.pdbx_seq_one_letter_code
_entity_poly.pdbx_strand_id
1 'polypeptide(L)'
;MRYLFLALVLAMPTAVIASDQEYNYKIKKNDWEYTFRHREGGKHIEIGNKIGPIEVMYRYADLVDTQENRIKFTGELFSYKDLVFEGRMEYRHFNNKESHWRYRFIGEYTPHLYGPFYLYAKWQPRWSFKDSGTKFDARDQLGITYKHRNWKVTPFIERKSTEGYNKKITVTGIHWEAKL
;
A
#
# COMPACT_ATOMS: atom_id res chain seq x y z
N MET A 1 -4.21 31.59 3.94
CA MET A 1 -4.14 30.34 3.15
C MET A 1 -3.51 29.14 3.88
N ARG A 2 -2.52 29.30 4.75
CA ARG A 2 -1.89 28.16 5.49
C ARG A 2 -2.86 27.37 6.37
N TYR A 3 -3.82 28.03 7.02
CA TYR A 3 -4.76 27.40 7.95
C TYR A 3 -5.95 26.70 7.26
N LEU A 4 -6.30 27.12 6.05
CA LEU A 4 -7.40 26.50 5.27
C LEU A 4 -7.01 25.09 4.82
N PHE A 5 -5.73 24.88 4.52
CA PHE A 5 -5.22 23.59 4.07
C PHE A 5 -5.08 22.58 5.23
N LEU A 6 -4.68 23.06 6.42
CA LEU A 6 -4.64 22.22 7.63
C LEU A 6 -6.04 21.75 8.02
N ALA A 7 -7.05 22.66 7.90
CA ALA A 7 -8.45 22.33 8.11
C ALA A 7 -8.98 21.31 7.08
N LEU A 8 -8.56 21.40 5.81
CA LEU A 8 -8.98 20.45 4.76
C LEU A 8 -8.38 19.06 4.99
N VAL A 9 -7.12 18.98 5.41
CA VAL A 9 -6.44 17.71 5.75
C VAL A 9 -7.04 17.09 7.01
N LEU A 10 -7.45 17.89 7.99
CA LEU A 10 -8.10 17.43 9.21
C LEU A 10 -9.60 17.12 9.04
N ALA A 11 -10.27 17.75 8.07
CA ALA A 11 -11.70 17.52 7.79
C ALA A 11 -11.97 16.30 6.90
N MET A 12 -10.99 15.82 6.14
CA MET A 12 -11.17 14.62 5.30
C MET A 12 -11.53 13.33 6.09
N PRO A 13 -11.06 13.11 7.33
CA PRO A 13 -11.47 11.92 8.08
C PRO A 13 -12.93 11.93 8.54
N THR A 14 -13.56 13.10 8.68
CA THR A 14 -14.91 13.20 9.25
C THR A 14 -16.05 13.06 8.25
N ALA A 15 -15.75 13.14 6.94
CA ALA A 15 -16.78 13.08 5.90
C ALA A 15 -17.03 11.68 5.33
N VAL A 16 -16.25 10.68 5.71
CA VAL A 16 -16.41 9.29 5.25
C VAL A 16 -16.70 8.38 6.44
N ILE A 17 -17.94 8.45 6.91
CA ILE A 17 -18.48 7.51 7.90
C ILE A 17 -18.64 6.14 7.23
N ALA A 18 -18.08 5.10 7.87
CA ALA A 18 -18.20 3.67 7.55
C ALA A 18 -17.31 3.11 6.44
N SER A 19 -16.02 3.34 6.48
CA SER A 19 -15.08 2.53 5.71
C SER A 19 -13.89 2.13 6.58
N ASP A 20 -13.33 0.95 6.34
CA ASP A 20 -12.06 0.51 6.95
C ASP A 20 -11.03 1.65 6.96
N GLN A 21 -10.42 1.91 8.10
CA GLN A 21 -9.33 2.87 8.20
C GLN A 21 -7.98 2.14 8.10
N GLU A 22 -7.05 2.71 7.35
CA GLU A 22 -5.70 2.17 7.22
C GLU A 22 -4.66 3.24 7.57
N TYR A 23 -3.78 2.91 8.51
CA TYR A 23 -2.62 3.71 8.88
C TYR A 23 -1.36 2.93 8.52
N ASN A 24 -0.47 3.54 7.77
CA ASN A 24 0.75 2.92 7.29
C ASN A 24 1.95 3.83 7.56
N TYR A 25 2.84 3.37 8.43
CA TYR A 25 4.07 4.06 8.80
C TYR A 25 5.25 3.32 8.20
N LYS A 26 6.07 4.03 7.44
CA LYS A 26 7.25 3.49 6.78
C LYS A 26 8.49 4.29 7.16
N ILE A 27 9.53 3.59 7.56
CA ILE A 27 10.84 4.15 7.84
C ILE A 27 11.85 3.50 6.91
N LYS A 28 12.66 4.32 6.24
CA LYS A 28 13.76 3.87 5.40
C LYS A 28 15.07 4.36 5.97
N LYS A 29 16.02 3.45 6.14
CA LYS A 29 17.39 3.75 6.57
C LYS A 29 18.37 2.89 5.77
N ASN A 30 19.23 3.54 4.99
CA ASN A 30 20.07 2.88 3.99
C ASN A 30 19.19 2.03 3.04
N ASP A 31 19.55 0.75 2.84
CA ASP A 31 18.78 -0.19 2.02
C ASP A 31 17.66 -0.90 2.77
N TRP A 32 17.50 -0.61 4.06
CA TRP A 32 16.48 -1.22 4.90
C TRP A 32 15.19 -0.43 4.92
N GLU A 33 14.07 -1.15 4.85
CA GLU A 33 12.74 -0.61 4.99
C GLU A 33 12.00 -1.32 6.12
N TYR A 34 11.40 -0.53 7.00
CA TYR A 34 10.55 -0.99 8.09
C TYR A 34 9.17 -0.40 7.89
N THR A 35 8.14 -1.24 7.85
CA THR A 35 6.76 -0.79 7.72
C THR A 35 5.92 -1.34 8.86
N PHE A 36 5.22 -0.46 9.52
CA PHE A 36 4.17 -0.78 10.48
C PHE A 36 2.82 -0.35 9.88
N ARG A 37 1.88 -1.28 9.79
CA ARG A 37 0.54 -1.02 9.28
C ARG A 37 -0.50 -1.46 10.28
N HIS A 38 -1.41 -0.56 10.58
CA HIS A 38 -2.62 -0.84 11.33
C HIS A 38 -3.83 -0.65 10.42
N ARG A 39 -4.76 -1.59 10.50
CA ARG A 39 -5.99 -1.57 9.74
C ARG A 39 -7.06 -2.27 10.57
N GLU A 40 -8.33 -1.93 10.36
CA GLU A 40 -9.43 -2.75 10.84
C GLU A 40 -9.25 -4.19 10.36
N GLY A 41 -9.24 -5.13 11.30
CA GLY A 41 -8.96 -6.55 11.03
C GLY A 41 -7.51 -6.99 11.17
N GLY A 42 -6.56 -6.12 11.61
CA GLY A 42 -5.25 -6.61 11.97
C GLY A 42 -4.08 -5.62 11.94
N LYS A 43 -3.00 -6.06 12.55
CA LYS A 43 -1.72 -5.34 12.60
C LYS A 43 -0.69 -6.07 11.75
N HIS A 44 0.16 -5.31 11.09
CA HIS A 44 1.21 -5.86 10.24
C HIS A 44 2.54 -5.19 10.52
N ILE A 45 3.59 -6.00 10.55
CA ILE A 45 4.98 -5.53 10.61
C ILE A 45 5.70 -6.09 9.40
N GLU A 46 6.43 -5.25 8.72
CA GLU A 46 7.24 -5.64 7.56
C GLU A 46 8.67 -5.16 7.74
N ILE A 47 9.61 -5.99 7.37
CA ILE A 47 11.03 -5.65 7.28
C ILE A 47 11.55 -6.08 5.92
N GLY A 48 12.28 -5.23 5.25
CA GLY A 48 12.81 -5.51 3.94
C GLY A 48 14.17 -4.88 3.70
N ASN A 49 14.83 -5.39 2.67
CA ASN A 49 16.10 -4.87 2.19
C ASN A 49 16.12 -4.88 0.66
N LYS A 50 16.84 -3.92 0.07
CA LYS A 50 17.07 -3.89 -1.36
C LYS A 50 18.36 -4.64 -1.70
N ILE A 51 18.24 -5.67 -2.53
CA ILE A 51 19.35 -6.51 -2.99
C ILE A 51 19.44 -6.36 -4.51
N GLY A 52 20.35 -5.51 -4.97
CA GLY A 52 20.43 -5.14 -6.38
C GLY A 52 19.14 -4.48 -6.86
N PRO A 53 18.52 -4.95 -7.96
CA PRO A 53 17.28 -4.37 -8.49
C PRO A 53 16.01 -4.88 -7.77
N ILE A 54 16.15 -5.84 -6.85
CA ILE A 54 15.02 -6.50 -6.19
C ILE A 54 14.94 -6.06 -4.73
N GLU A 55 13.76 -5.68 -4.27
CA GLU A 55 13.43 -5.53 -2.87
C GLU A 55 12.87 -6.86 -2.34
N VAL A 56 13.51 -7.38 -1.30
CA VAL A 56 13.04 -8.57 -0.58
C VAL A 56 12.47 -8.13 0.75
N MET A 57 11.24 -8.54 1.05
CA MET A 57 10.55 -8.09 2.25
C MET A 57 9.86 -9.27 2.94
N TYR A 58 10.07 -9.40 4.24
CA TYR A 58 9.29 -10.28 5.10
C TYR A 58 8.20 -9.50 5.80
N ARG A 59 7.02 -10.09 5.90
CA ARG A 59 5.87 -9.53 6.62
C ARG A 59 5.28 -10.56 7.56
N TYR A 60 5.07 -10.15 8.79
CA TYR A 60 4.18 -10.80 9.74
C TYR A 60 2.89 -9.99 9.87
N ALA A 61 1.74 -10.66 9.85
CA ALA A 61 0.46 -10.05 10.05
C ALA A 61 -0.35 -10.86 11.07
N ASP A 62 -0.81 -10.17 12.10
CA ASP A 62 -1.78 -10.69 13.06
C ASP A 62 -3.14 -10.13 12.66
N LEU A 63 -3.99 -11.01 12.13
CA LEU A 63 -5.32 -10.72 11.62
C LEU A 63 -6.35 -11.29 12.58
N VAL A 64 -7.58 -10.76 12.59
CA VAL A 64 -8.64 -11.17 13.53
C VAL A 64 -8.84 -12.69 13.58
N ASP A 65 -8.82 -13.35 12.42
CA ASP A 65 -9.12 -14.79 12.33
C ASP A 65 -7.91 -15.65 11.96
N THR A 66 -6.71 -15.07 11.76
CA THR A 66 -5.57 -15.84 11.26
C THR A 66 -4.28 -15.05 11.38
N GLN A 67 -3.18 -15.76 11.51
CA GLN A 67 -1.84 -15.19 11.35
C GLN A 67 -1.32 -15.47 9.94
N GLU A 68 -0.61 -14.50 9.40
CA GLU A 68 -0.02 -14.60 8.06
C GLU A 68 1.46 -14.24 8.11
N ASN A 69 2.28 -15.13 7.56
CA ASN A 69 3.68 -14.87 7.21
C ASN A 69 3.77 -14.70 5.70
N ARG A 70 4.50 -13.70 5.24
CA ARG A 70 4.61 -13.40 3.81
C ARG A 70 6.03 -13.02 3.45
N ILE A 71 6.52 -13.60 2.36
CA ILE A 71 7.75 -13.17 1.69
C ILE A 71 7.34 -12.48 0.41
N LYS A 72 7.92 -11.32 0.12
CA LYS A 72 7.67 -10.52 -1.07
C LYS A 72 8.98 -10.27 -1.81
N PHE A 73 8.90 -10.34 -3.12
CA PHE A 73 9.95 -9.96 -4.05
C PHE A 73 9.37 -8.89 -4.97
N THR A 74 9.90 -7.68 -4.92
CA THR A 74 9.44 -6.56 -5.74
C THR A 74 10.59 -6.09 -6.64
N GLY A 75 10.30 -5.91 -7.92
CA GLY A 75 11.24 -5.34 -8.87
C GLY A 75 10.57 -4.26 -9.70
N GLU A 76 11.31 -3.20 -10.02
CA GLU A 76 10.88 -2.20 -10.99
C GLU A 76 10.93 -2.82 -12.40
N LEU A 77 9.82 -2.70 -13.12
CA LEU A 77 9.70 -3.17 -14.51
C LEU A 77 9.99 -2.04 -15.50
N PHE A 78 9.52 -0.85 -15.16
CA PHE A 78 9.64 0.33 -16.01
C PHE A 78 9.38 1.59 -15.19
N SER A 79 10.14 2.65 -15.46
CA SER A 79 9.87 4.00 -14.93
C SER A 79 10.05 5.06 -16.00
N TYR A 80 9.15 6.04 -16.03
CA TYR A 80 9.25 7.20 -16.90
C TYR A 80 8.62 8.42 -16.22
N LYS A 81 9.44 9.44 -15.96
CA LYS A 81 9.05 10.65 -15.21
C LYS A 81 8.39 10.29 -13.87
N ASP A 82 7.13 10.64 -13.72
CA ASP A 82 6.35 10.46 -12.50
C ASP A 82 5.58 9.13 -12.46
N LEU A 83 5.79 8.26 -13.46
CA LEU A 83 5.13 6.98 -13.60
C LEU A 83 6.11 5.84 -13.34
N VAL A 84 5.75 4.93 -12.44
CA VAL A 84 6.54 3.75 -12.09
C VAL A 84 5.66 2.50 -12.19
N PHE A 85 6.19 1.46 -12.81
CA PHE A 85 5.59 0.13 -12.83
C PHE A 85 6.49 -0.88 -12.12
N GLU A 86 5.90 -1.64 -11.20
CA GLU A 86 6.58 -2.71 -10.47
C GLU A 86 5.86 -4.04 -10.64
N GLY A 87 6.63 -5.12 -10.66
CA GLY A 87 6.14 -6.48 -10.47
C GLY A 87 6.44 -6.96 -9.06
N ARG A 88 5.50 -7.67 -8.44
CA ARG A 88 5.68 -8.24 -7.12
C ARG A 88 5.16 -9.66 -7.05
N MET A 89 6.02 -10.57 -6.62
CA MET A 89 5.65 -11.92 -6.22
C MET A 89 5.57 -12.00 -4.70
N GLU A 90 4.54 -12.67 -4.20
CA GLU A 90 4.33 -12.85 -2.76
C GLU A 90 4.00 -14.32 -2.49
N TYR A 91 4.75 -14.95 -1.58
CA TYR A 91 4.31 -16.20 -0.96
C TYR A 91 3.63 -15.88 0.35
N ARG A 92 2.41 -16.38 0.54
CA ARG A 92 1.58 -16.14 1.72
C ARG A 92 1.34 -17.46 2.43
N HIS A 93 1.83 -17.56 3.65
CA HIS A 93 1.62 -18.69 4.54
C HIS A 93 0.66 -18.29 5.66
N PHE A 94 -0.36 -19.08 5.88
CA PHE A 94 -1.38 -18.87 6.92
C PHE A 94 -1.35 -20.05 7.90
N ASN A 95 -1.64 -19.79 9.18
CA ASN A 95 -1.71 -20.82 10.20
C ASN A 95 -2.97 -21.70 10.09
N ASN A 96 -4.05 -21.20 9.50
CA ASN A 96 -5.36 -21.87 9.45
C ASN A 96 -6.08 -21.75 8.09
N LYS A 97 -5.39 -21.34 7.03
CA LYS A 97 -5.91 -21.22 5.67
C LYS A 97 -4.91 -21.75 4.67
N GLU A 98 -5.36 -22.03 3.46
CA GLU A 98 -4.52 -22.42 2.35
C GLU A 98 -3.43 -21.37 2.06
N SER A 99 -2.19 -21.83 2.07
CA SER A 99 -1.04 -21.01 1.66
C SER A 99 -0.99 -20.92 0.14
N HIS A 100 -0.58 -19.77 -0.41
CA HIS A 100 -0.60 -19.59 -1.85
C HIS A 100 0.38 -18.54 -2.32
N TRP A 101 0.73 -18.62 -3.61
CA TRP A 101 1.43 -17.57 -4.32
C TRP A 101 0.46 -16.49 -4.80
N ARG A 102 0.97 -15.25 -4.84
CA ARG A 102 0.28 -14.10 -5.43
C ARG A 102 1.23 -13.32 -6.31
N TYR A 103 0.78 -13.00 -7.50
CA TYR A 103 1.41 -11.98 -8.33
C TYR A 103 0.65 -10.67 -8.22
N ARG A 104 1.39 -9.56 -8.22
CA ARG A 104 0.82 -8.23 -8.22
C ARG A 104 1.57 -7.37 -9.22
N PHE A 105 0.84 -6.72 -10.09
CA PHE A 105 1.36 -5.62 -10.88
C PHE A 105 1.01 -4.32 -10.16
N ILE A 106 1.91 -3.33 -10.17
CA ILE A 106 1.74 -2.06 -9.45
C ILE A 106 2.08 -0.95 -10.43
N GLY A 107 1.11 -0.11 -10.75
CA GLY A 107 1.31 1.16 -11.44
C GLY A 107 1.14 2.30 -10.44
N GLU A 108 2.12 3.19 -10.35
CA GLU A 108 2.07 4.37 -9.49
C GLU A 108 2.39 5.62 -10.32
N TYR A 109 1.53 6.65 -10.20
CA TYR A 109 1.68 7.92 -10.88
C TYR A 109 1.64 9.04 -9.85
N THR A 110 2.75 9.81 -9.76
CA THR A 110 2.93 10.82 -8.70
C THR A 110 3.42 12.17 -9.27
N PRO A 111 2.67 12.82 -10.19
CA PRO A 111 3.10 14.08 -10.77
C PRO A 111 3.09 15.21 -9.74
N HIS A 112 4.05 16.12 -9.92
CA HIS A 112 4.11 17.34 -9.14
C HIS A 112 2.90 18.23 -9.47
N LEU A 113 2.24 18.75 -8.44
CA LEU A 113 1.12 19.68 -8.60
C LEU A 113 1.57 21.13 -8.39
N TYR A 114 1.93 21.47 -7.15
CA TYR A 114 2.37 22.80 -6.77
C TYR A 114 3.10 22.76 -5.41
N GLY A 115 4.21 23.48 -5.29
CA GLY A 115 4.99 23.55 -4.05
C GLY A 115 5.36 22.15 -3.52
N PRO A 116 5.03 21.79 -2.27
CA PRO A 116 5.35 20.47 -1.71
C PRO A 116 4.31 19.38 -2.05
N PHE A 117 3.33 19.67 -2.91
CA PHE A 117 2.20 18.78 -3.17
C PHE A 117 2.35 18.02 -4.48
N TYR A 118 1.97 16.73 -4.43
CA TYR A 118 1.98 15.78 -5.54
C TYR A 118 0.63 15.06 -5.61
N LEU A 119 0.13 14.78 -6.79
CA LEU A 119 -0.93 13.79 -6.95
C LEU A 119 -0.37 12.42 -6.58
N TYR A 120 -1.22 11.56 -6.04
CA TYR A 120 -0.92 10.16 -5.81
C TYR A 120 -2.03 9.31 -6.42
N ALA A 121 -1.69 8.55 -7.43
CA ALA A 121 -2.58 7.57 -8.03
C ALA A 121 -1.85 6.23 -8.12
N LYS A 122 -2.51 5.16 -7.69
CA LYS A 122 -1.92 3.83 -7.67
C LYS A 122 -2.95 2.79 -8.06
N TRP A 123 -2.56 1.90 -8.95
CA TRP A 123 -3.36 0.80 -9.44
C TRP A 123 -2.64 -0.52 -9.20
N GLN A 124 -3.34 -1.53 -8.67
CA GLN A 124 -2.74 -2.78 -8.22
C GLN A 124 -3.64 -3.98 -8.51
N PRO A 125 -3.68 -4.50 -9.74
CA PRO A 125 -4.27 -5.79 -10.03
C PRO A 125 -3.45 -6.92 -9.41
N ARG A 126 -4.14 -7.95 -8.92
CA ARG A 126 -3.55 -9.05 -8.17
C ARG A 126 -4.17 -10.38 -8.58
N TRP A 127 -3.32 -11.38 -8.77
CA TRP A 127 -3.71 -12.75 -9.07
C TRP A 127 -3.19 -13.64 -7.94
N SER A 128 -4.09 -14.35 -7.27
CA SER A 128 -3.77 -15.32 -6.20
C SER A 128 -3.95 -16.72 -6.75
N PHE A 129 -2.88 -17.49 -6.76
CA PHE A 129 -2.83 -18.87 -7.28
C PHE A 129 -3.04 -19.83 -6.12
N LYS A 130 -4.21 -20.40 -6.02
CA LYS A 130 -4.64 -21.32 -4.98
C LYS A 130 -4.95 -22.68 -5.58
N ASP A 131 -4.96 -23.73 -4.76
CA ASP A 131 -5.38 -25.07 -5.19
C ASP A 131 -6.83 -25.05 -5.68
N SER A 132 -7.67 -24.19 -5.08
CA SER A 132 -9.06 -23.95 -5.49
C SER A 132 -9.22 -23.11 -6.77
N GLY A 133 -8.12 -22.75 -7.43
CA GLY A 133 -8.10 -21.95 -8.66
C GLY A 133 -7.54 -20.53 -8.47
N THR A 134 -7.39 -19.83 -9.59
CA THR A 134 -6.87 -18.47 -9.62
C THR A 134 -7.96 -17.46 -9.26
N LYS A 135 -7.68 -16.63 -8.25
CA LYS A 135 -8.55 -15.48 -7.89
C LYS A 135 -7.92 -14.18 -8.32
N PHE A 136 -8.75 -13.32 -8.90
CA PHE A 136 -8.37 -11.97 -9.29
C PHE A 136 -9.03 -10.94 -8.38
N ASP A 137 -8.26 -9.95 -7.94
CA ASP A 137 -8.75 -8.75 -7.28
C ASP A 137 -7.89 -7.53 -7.66
N ALA A 138 -8.39 -6.32 -7.42
CA ALA A 138 -7.65 -5.10 -7.71
C ALA A 138 -7.80 -4.08 -6.58
N ARG A 139 -6.83 -3.17 -6.49
CA ARG A 139 -6.89 -2.00 -5.61
C ARG A 139 -6.49 -0.77 -6.39
N ASP A 140 -7.29 0.25 -6.25
CA ASP A 140 -7.04 1.58 -6.81
C ASP A 140 -6.95 2.56 -5.65
N GLN A 141 -5.90 3.38 -5.62
CA GLN A 141 -5.72 4.41 -4.60
C GLN A 141 -5.60 5.76 -5.29
N LEU A 142 -6.25 6.76 -4.71
CA LEU A 142 -6.12 8.15 -5.12
C LEU A 142 -5.92 9.02 -3.89
N GLY A 143 -4.99 9.95 -3.95
CA GLY A 143 -4.66 10.81 -2.82
C GLY A 143 -3.81 12.00 -3.21
N ILE A 144 -3.37 12.73 -2.20
CA ILE A 144 -2.43 13.86 -2.34
C ILE A 144 -1.27 13.63 -1.39
N THR A 145 -0.06 13.64 -1.92
CA THR A 145 1.17 13.54 -1.14
C THR A 145 1.69 14.93 -0.82
N TYR A 146 1.93 15.20 0.45
CA TYR A 146 2.74 16.32 0.91
C TYR A 146 4.15 15.83 1.23
N LYS A 147 5.17 16.43 0.59
CA LYS A 147 6.59 16.11 0.83
C LYS A 147 7.27 17.27 1.54
N HIS A 148 8.02 16.96 2.61
CA HIS A 148 8.83 17.94 3.32
C HIS A 148 10.14 17.31 3.78
N ARG A 149 11.28 17.78 3.25
CA ARG A 149 12.61 17.23 3.57
C ARG A 149 12.64 15.71 3.45
N ASN A 150 12.79 15.02 4.60
CA ASN A 150 12.99 13.57 4.68
C ASN A 150 11.70 12.78 4.91
N TRP A 151 10.54 13.42 4.93
CA TRP A 151 9.27 12.73 5.16
C TRP A 151 8.18 13.13 4.16
N LYS A 152 7.24 12.26 3.99
CA LYS A 152 6.03 12.49 3.20
C LYS A 152 4.80 11.91 3.89
N VAL A 153 3.67 12.56 3.69
CA VAL A 153 2.36 12.12 4.16
C VAL A 153 1.40 12.09 2.97
N THR A 154 0.66 11.01 2.85
CA THR A 154 -0.30 10.80 1.77
C THR A 154 -1.63 10.32 2.34
N PRO A 155 -2.58 11.20 2.63
CA PRO A 155 -3.97 10.80 2.77
C PRO A 155 -4.49 10.26 1.44
N PHE A 156 -5.24 9.16 1.48
CA PHE A 156 -5.75 8.50 0.27
C PHE A 156 -7.11 7.85 0.50
N ILE A 157 -7.81 7.64 -0.60
CA ILE A 157 -8.98 6.77 -0.70
C ILE A 157 -8.56 5.55 -1.52
N GLU A 158 -8.85 4.35 -1.03
CA GLU A 158 -8.62 3.10 -1.73
C GLU A 158 -9.97 2.45 -2.06
N ARG A 159 -10.13 2.06 -3.31
CA ARG A 159 -11.18 1.16 -3.74
C ARG A 159 -10.61 -0.23 -3.93
N LYS A 160 -11.18 -1.20 -3.25
CA LYS A 160 -10.89 -2.63 -3.44
C LYS A 160 -12.00 -3.26 -4.25
N SER A 161 -11.63 -4.00 -5.27
CA SER A 161 -12.54 -4.83 -6.05
C SER A 161 -12.15 -6.29 -5.83
N THR A 162 -13.10 -7.12 -5.43
CA THR A 162 -12.93 -8.56 -5.21
C THR A 162 -13.85 -9.33 -6.14
N GLU A 163 -13.58 -10.61 -6.34
CA GLU A 163 -14.44 -11.51 -7.12
C GLU A 163 -14.72 -10.97 -8.55
N GLY A 164 -13.65 -10.58 -9.26
CA GLY A 164 -13.80 -10.08 -10.63
C GLY A 164 -14.51 -8.72 -10.74
N TYR A 165 -14.31 -7.83 -9.75
CA TYR A 165 -14.94 -6.50 -9.63
C TYR A 165 -16.41 -6.48 -9.18
N ASN A 166 -16.99 -7.61 -8.80
CA ASN A 166 -18.40 -7.66 -8.37
C ASN A 166 -18.63 -7.04 -6.99
N LYS A 167 -17.64 -7.12 -6.10
CA LYS A 167 -17.72 -6.53 -4.77
C LYS A 167 -16.72 -5.40 -4.62
N LYS A 168 -17.19 -4.21 -4.26
CA LYS A 168 -16.37 -3.00 -4.05
C LYS A 168 -16.40 -2.60 -2.58
N ILE A 169 -15.22 -2.34 -2.03
CA ILE A 169 -15.07 -1.81 -0.66
C ILE A 169 -14.22 -0.56 -0.77
N THR A 170 -14.66 0.52 -0.13
CA THR A 170 -13.90 1.77 -0.02
C THR A 170 -13.18 1.80 1.32
N VAL A 171 -11.94 2.21 1.30
CA VAL A 171 -11.08 2.38 2.48
C VAL A 171 -10.47 3.77 2.43
N THR A 172 -10.44 4.46 3.55
CA THR A 172 -9.64 5.67 3.71
C THR A 172 -8.39 5.37 4.50
N GLY A 173 -7.31 6.11 4.24
CA GLY A 173 -6.07 5.86 4.98
C GLY A 173 -5.05 6.96 4.85
N ILE A 174 -3.96 6.77 5.58
CA ILE A 174 -2.81 7.66 5.57
C ILE A 174 -1.55 6.82 5.43
N HIS A 175 -0.74 7.13 4.43
CA HIS A 175 0.64 6.68 4.34
C HIS A 175 1.56 7.75 4.90
N TRP A 176 2.41 7.37 5.82
CA TRP A 176 3.50 8.20 6.32
C TRP A 176 4.82 7.49 6.05
N GLU A 177 5.79 8.22 5.48
CA GLU A 177 7.12 7.69 5.20
C GLU A 177 8.18 8.69 5.65
N ALA A 178 9.20 8.20 6.36
CA ALA A 178 10.41 8.94 6.69
C ALA A 178 11.66 8.23 6.17
N LYS A 179 12.63 9.02 5.73
CA LYS A 179 14.00 8.58 5.39
C LYS A 179 14.95 9.08 6.48
N LEU A 180 15.70 8.18 7.09
CA LEU A 180 16.68 8.45 8.16
C LEU A 180 18.10 8.32 7.63
#